data_3fdfcc9478d5250897ef8e0fb8c74cc9
#
_entry.id   3fdfcc9478d5250897ef8e0fb8c74cc9
#
_cell.length_a   1.000
_cell.length_b   1.000
_cell.length_c   1.000
_cell.angle_alpha   90.00
_cell.angle_beta   90.00
_cell.angle_gamma   90.00
#
_symmetry.space_group_name_H-M   'P 1'
#
loop_
_entity.id
_entity.type
_entity.pdbx_description
1 polymer ?
#
loop_
_entity_poly.entity_id
_entity_poly.type
_entity_poly.pdbx_seq_one_letter_code
_entity_poly.pdbx_strand_id
1 'polypeptide(L)'
;MTKTGIHRTCLGRTAALVSICGLLLGACATVPAGPGLMALPGTGKSFEQFQIDDTVCRQWASQQTGTTPERAAGVSTAEGAGLGTLLGAGLGAAIGAAAGHPGAGAAVGAAGGLLAGTGVGASRGEAAGYQVQRRYDNAYGQCMYAKGNQIPGTAQR
;
A
#
# COMPACT_ATOMS: atom_id res chain seq x y z
N MET A 1 -23.37 46.30 -5.68
CA MET A 1 -22.33 45.66 -6.52
C MET A 1 -21.50 44.62 -5.72
N THR A 2 -22.15 43.58 -5.13
CA THR A 2 -21.43 42.63 -4.22
C THR A 2 -21.83 41.16 -4.41
N LYS A 3 -22.59 40.81 -5.45
CA LYS A 3 -22.99 39.40 -5.69
C LYS A 3 -22.01 38.57 -6.52
N THR A 4 -21.10 39.19 -7.25
CA THR A 4 -20.16 38.49 -8.18
C THR A 4 -18.91 37.94 -7.49
N GLY A 5 -18.56 38.42 -6.30
CA GLY A 5 -17.38 37.99 -5.53
C GLY A 5 -17.56 36.63 -4.86
N ILE A 6 -18.77 36.35 -4.37
CA ILE A 6 -19.03 35.11 -3.59
C ILE A 6 -19.05 33.86 -4.48
N HIS A 7 -19.54 33.98 -5.72
CA HIS A 7 -19.58 32.88 -6.67
C HIS A 7 -18.18 32.43 -7.13
N ARG A 8 -17.23 33.37 -7.29
CA ARG A 8 -15.86 33.04 -7.72
C ARG A 8 -15.06 32.34 -6.64
N THR A 9 -15.26 32.71 -5.37
CA THR A 9 -14.59 32.05 -4.23
C THR A 9 -15.15 30.66 -3.95
N CYS A 10 -16.46 30.42 -4.10
CA CYS A 10 -17.02 29.08 -3.98
C CYS A 10 -16.58 28.15 -5.11
N LEU A 11 -16.55 28.62 -6.36
CA LEU A 11 -16.15 27.82 -7.51
C LEU A 11 -14.66 27.42 -7.45
N GLY A 12 -13.78 28.31 -6.96
CA GLY A 12 -12.37 28.01 -6.74
C GLY A 12 -12.14 26.96 -5.63
N ARG A 13 -12.95 27.03 -4.56
CA ARG A 13 -12.86 26.07 -3.44
C ARG A 13 -13.36 24.68 -3.83
N THR A 14 -14.43 24.58 -4.62
CA THR A 14 -14.94 23.29 -5.11
C THR A 14 -13.99 22.67 -6.14
N ALA A 15 -13.40 23.45 -7.03
CA ALA A 15 -12.42 22.97 -7.98
C ALA A 15 -11.14 22.44 -7.29
N ALA A 16 -10.67 23.12 -6.23
CA ALA A 16 -9.54 22.66 -5.43
C ALA A 16 -9.84 21.34 -4.70
N LEU A 17 -11.04 21.21 -4.12
CA LEU A 17 -11.47 20.00 -3.42
C LEU A 17 -11.61 18.81 -4.37
N VAL A 18 -12.14 19.00 -5.57
CA VAL A 18 -12.27 17.96 -6.59
C VAL A 18 -10.89 17.53 -7.11
N SER A 19 -9.97 18.47 -7.27
CA SER A 19 -8.59 18.17 -7.71
C SER A 19 -7.81 17.37 -6.66
N ILE A 20 -7.97 17.71 -5.37
CA ILE A 20 -7.35 16.98 -4.26
C ILE A 20 -7.96 15.56 -4.14
N CYS A 21 -9.27 15.43 -4.29
CA CYS A 21 -9.96 14.14 -4.26
C CYS A 21 -9.53 13.24 -5.44
N GLY A 22 -9.31 13.81 -6.62
CA GLY A 22 -8.81 13.10 -7.80
C GLY A 22 -7.38 12.58 -7.66
N LEU A 23 -6.51 13.32 -6.98
CA LEU A 23 -5.14 12.91 -6.67
C LEU A 23 -5.06 11.77 -5.64
N LEU A 24 -6.02 11.70 -4.72
CA LEU A 24 -6.08 10.66 -3.70
C LEU A 24 -6.57 9.30 -4.23
N LEU A 25 -7.32 9.28 -5.33
CA LEU A 25 -7.81 8.02 -5.93
C LEU A 25 -6.76 7.30 -6.81
N GLY A 26 -5.65 7.97 -7.18
CA GLY A 26 -4.62 7.41 -8.05
C GLY A 26 -3.52 6.61 -7.35
N ALA A 27 -3.51 6.53 -6.03
CA ALA A 27 -2.41 5.97 -5.25
C ALA A 27 -2.59 4.49 -4.84
N CYS A 28 -3.40 3.70 -5.57
CA CYS A 28 -3.46 2.25 -5.35
C CYS A 28 -2.25 1.58 -5.99
N ALA A 29 -1.16 1.43 -5.24
CA ALA A 29 -0.09 0.49 -5.60
C ALA A 29 -0.67 -0.93 -5.50
N THR A 30 -0.90 -1.57 -6.65
CA THR A 30 -1.35 -2.96 -6.70
C THR A 30 -0.14 -3.88 -6.48
N VAL A 31 -0.02 -4.43 -5.28
CA VAL A 31 0.92 -5.54 -5.03
C VAL A 31 0.25 -6.82 -5.52
N PRO A 32 0.94 -7.67 -6.32
CA PRO A 32 0.34 -8.91 -6.83
C PRO A 32 -0.13 -9.82 -5.69
N ALA A 33 -1.40 -10.27 -5.76
CA ALA A 33 -2.02 -11.12 -4.73
C ALA A 33 -1.66 -12.61 -4.87
N GLY A 34 -0.58 -12.96 -5.56
CA GLY A 34 -0.18 -14.33 -5.85
C GLY A 34 1.31 -14.57 -5.80
N PRO A 35 1.76 -15.83 -6.01
CA PRO A 35 3.17 -16.15 -6.08
C PRO A 35 3.84 -15.39 -7.22
N GLY A 36 4.98 -14.76 -6.91
CA GLY A 36 5.83 -14.08 -7.88
C GLY A 36 6.74 -15.03 -8.67
N LEU A 37 6.78 -16.30 -8.30
CA LEU A 37 7.57 -17.33 -8.98
C LEU A 37 6.68 -18.25 -9.82
N MET A 38 7.23 -18.74 -10.91
CA MET A 38 6.58 -19.72 -11.77
C MET A 38 6.78 -21.13 -11.20
N ALA A 39 5.71 -21.91 -11.13
CA ALA A 39 5.74 -23.33 -10.85
C ALA A 39 5.19 -24.11 -12.04
N LEU A 40 5.76 -25.27 -12.31
CA LEU A 40 5.35 -26.17 -13.39
C LEU A 40 5.00 -27.55 -12.83
N PRO A 41 4.06 -28.28 -13.45
CA PRO A 41 3.77 -29.66 -13.06
C PRO A 41 5.03 -30.52 -13.06
N GLY A 42 5.19 -31.35 -12.04
CA GLY A 42 6.24 -32.33 -11.99
C GLY A 42 6.05 -33.45 -13.02
N THR A 43 7.11 -34.22 -13.28
CA THR A 43 7.08 -35.31 -14.25
C THR A 43 5.99 -36.32 -13.87
N GLY A 44 5.09 -36.60 -14.79
CA GLY A 44 3.99 -37.55 -14.60
C GLY A 44 2.78 -37.02 -13.83
N LYS A 45 2.76 -35.75 -13.46
CA LYS A 45 1.60 -35.13 -12.82
C LYS A 45 0.60 -34.59 -13.85
N SER A 46 -0.70 -34.80 -13.58
CA SER A 46 -1.77 -34.16 -14.34
C SER A 46 -1.88 -32.68 -13.96
N PHE A 47 -2.44 -31.88 -14.86
CA PHE A 47 -2.68 -30.46 -14.58
C PHE A 47 -3.66 -30.26 -13.41
N GLU A 48 -4.61 -31.16 -13.23
CA GLU A 48 -5.55 -31.13 -12.10
C GLU A 48 -4.82 -31.32 -10.77
N GLN A 49 -3.91 -32.30 -10.68
CA GLN A 49 -3.07 -32.48 -9.50
C GLN A 49 -2.21 -31.25 -9.21
N PHE A 50 -1.66 -30.63 -10.25
CA PHE A 50 -0.90 -29.39 -10.10
C PHE A 50 -1.76 -28.25 -9.52
N GLN A 51 -3.01 -28.08 -9.97
CA GLN A 51 -3.90 -27.04 -9.44
C GLN A 51 -4.27 -27.28 -7.97
N ILE A 52 -4.47 -28.54 -7.56
CA ILE A 52 -4.70 -28.88 -6.16
C ILE A 52 -3.47 -28.55 -5.32
N ASP A 53 -2.28 -28.92 -5.78
CA ASP A 53 -1.02 -28.59 -5.12
C ASP A 53 -0.80 -27.07 -5.02
N ASP A 54 -1.08 -26.33 -6.07
CA ASP A 54 -0.99 -24.87 -6.11
C ASP A 54 -1.88 -24.23 -5.04
N THR A 55 -3.15 -24.66 -4.97
CA THR A 55 -4.10 -24.13 -3.99
C THR A 55 -3.65 -24.41 -2.55
N VAL A 56 -3.24 -25.64 -2.25
CA VAL A 56 -2.74 -26.01 -0.93
C VAL A 56 -1.49 -25.25 -0.56
N CYS A 57 -0.55 -25.10 -1.51
CA CYS A 57 0.70 -24.39 -1.26
C CYS A 57 0.53 -22.89 -1.10
N ARG A 58 -0.41 -22.27 -1.80
CA ARG A 58 -0.80 -20.85 -1.58
C ARG A 58 -1.37 -20.65 -0.17
N GLN A 59 -2.25 -21.53 0.26
CA GLN A 59 -2.81 -21.46 1.59
C GLN A 59 -1.74 -21.66 2.67
N TRP A 60 -0.85 -22.61 2.50
CA TRP A 60 0.26 -22.83 3.43
C TRP A 60 1.21 -21.64 3.48
N ALA A 61 1.59 -21.08 2.33
CA ALA A 61 2.44 -19.90 2.25
C ALA A 61 1.83 -18.68 2.95
N SER A 62 0.52 -18.46 2.79
CA SER A 62 -0.17 -17.35 3.49
C SER A 62 -0.21 -17.55 5.00
N GLN A 63 -0.34 -18.79 5.48
CA GLN A 63 -0.26 -19.10 6.91
C GLN A 63 1.14 -18.85 7.48
N GLN A 64 2.20 -19.18 6.73
CA GLN A 64 3.59 -18.96 7.15
C GLN A 64 3.96 -17.49 7.22
N THR A 65 3.39 -16.64 6.39
CA THR A 65 3.65 -15.20 6.39
C THR A 65 2.82 -14.43 7.40
N GLY A 66 1.70 -15.00 7.86
CA GLY A 66 0.78 -14.39 8.83
C GLY A 66 0.04 -13.15 8.31
N THR A 67 0.40 -12.64 7.13
CA THR A 67 -0.21 -11.48 6.49
C THR A 67 -0.02 -11.54 4.98
N THR A 68 -0.80 -10.78 4.24
CA THR A 68 -0.60 -10.62 2.79
C THR A 68 0.30 -9.42 2.49
N PRO A 69 1.03 -9.43 1.36
CA PRO A 69 1.86 -8.29 0.96
C PRO A 69 1.08 -6.96 0.88
N GLU A 70 -0.16 -7.00 0.36
CA GLU A 70 -1.01 -5.82 0.26
C GLU A 70 -1.37 -5.26 1.65
N ARG A 71 -1.68 -6.14 2.60
CA ARG A 71 -2.02 -5.73 3.97
C ARG A 71 -0.80 -5.14 4.67
N ALA A 72 0.38 -5.74 4.51
CA ALA A 72 1.61 -5.22 5.07
C ALA A 72 1.95 -3.82 4.50
N ALA A 73 1.79 -3.64 3.19
CA ALA A 73 1.98 -2.35 2.54
C ALA A 73 0.95 -1.31 3.01
N GLY A 74 -0.32 -1.70 3.08
CA GLY A 74 -1.42 -0.82 3.48
C GLY A 74 -1.29 -0.32 4.92
N VAL A 75 -0.92 -1.18 5.87
CA VAL A 75 -0.73 -0.80 7.27
C VAL A 75 0.39 0.25 7.39
N SER A 76 1.54 0.03 6.78
CA SER A 76 2.65 0.99 6.82
C SER A 76 2.30 2.35 6.21
N THR A 77 1.52 2.35 5.15
CA THR A 77 1.04 3.59 4.52
C THR A 77 0.05 4.34 5.41
N ALA A 78 -0.89 3.62 6.03
CA ALA A 78 -1.87 4.20 6.94
C ALA A 78 -1.22 4.78 8.21
N GLU A 79 -0.24 4.08 8.77
CA GLU A 79 0.55 4.57 9.92
C GLU A 79 1.32 5.84 9.56
N GLY A 80 1.98 5.87 8.40
CA GLY A 80 2.70 7.05 7.92
C GLY A 80 1.77 8.25 7.71
N ALA A 81 0.62 8.04 7.09
CA ALA A 81 -0.39 9.06 6.88
C ALA A 81 -0.94 9.61 8.22
N GLY A 82 -1.27 8.73 9.16
CA GLY A 82 -1.79 9.10 10.48
C GLY A 82 -0.79 9.93 11.30
N LEU A 83 0.45 9.45 11.43
CA LEU A 83 1.50 10.14 12.15
C LEU A 83 1.85 11.49 11.48
N GLY A 84 1.96 11.51 10.15
CA GLY A 84 2.23 12.74 9.41
C GLY A 84 1.15 13.79 9.61
N THR A 85 -0.11 13.38 9.59
CA THR A 85 -1.25 14.28 9.81
C THR A 85 -1.23 14.87 11.23
N LEU A 86 -1.00 14.04 12.26
CA LEU A 86 -0.96 14.50 13.66
C LEU A 86 0.19 15.45 13.91
N LEU A 87 1.40 15.11 13.47
CA LEU A 87 2.58 15.97 13.62
C LEU A 87 2.42 17.27 12.82
N GLY A 88 1.95 17.17 11.59
CA GLY A 88 1.69 18.33 10.74
C GLY A 88 0.63 19.27 11.30
N ALA A 89 -0.47 18.74 11.83
CA ALA A 89 -1.51 19.53 12.48
C ALA A 89 -0.98 20.25 13.74
N GLY A 90 -0.21 19.55 14.59
CA GLY A 90 0.36 20.12 15.80
C GLY A 90 1.36 21.26 15.51
N LEU A 91 2.30 21.03 14.62
CA LEU A 91 3.26 22.05 14.20
C LEU A 91 2.59 23.23 13.49
N GLY A 92 1.66 22.93 12.58
CA GLY A 92 0.89 23.94 11.87
C GLY A 92 0.03 24.80 12.81
N ALA A 93 -0.59 24.20 13.83
CA ALA A 93 -1.34 24.92 14.85
C ALA A 93 -0.43 25.87 15.66
N ALA A 94 0.76 25.42 16.06
CA ALA A 94 1.72 26.24 16.80
C ALA A 94 2.21 27.44 15.99
N ILE A 95 2.54 27.26 14.72
CA ILE A 95 2.93 28.33 13.81
C ILE A 95 1.77 29.27 13.51
N GLY A 96 0.57 28.71 13.28
CA GLY A 96 -0.65 29.47 13.03
C GLY A 96 -1.10 30.28 14.23
N ALA A 97 -0.85 29.79 15.46
CA ALA A 97 -1.12 30.52 16.69
C ALA A 97 -0.27 31.79 16.82
N ALA A 98 1.02 31.73 16.43
CA ALA A 98 1.90 32.89 16.38
C ALA A 98 1.41 33.95 15.39
N ALA A 99 0.69 33.53 14.32
CA ALA A 99 0.08 34.41 13.33
C ALA A 99 -1.38 34.79 13.66
N GLY A 100 -1.93 34.39 14.81
CA GLY A 100 -3.31 34.64 15.22
C GLY A 100 -4.37 33.72 14.56
N HIS A 101 -3.96 32.72 13.79
CA HIS A 101 -4.88 31.83 13.06
C HIS A 101 -4.58 30.33 13.28
N PRO A 102 -4.65 29.80 14.52
CA PRO A 102 -4.23 28.43 14.85
C PRO A 102 -5.00 27.37 14.07
N GLY A 103 -6.28 27.58 13.82
CA GLY A 103 -7.11 26.62 13.07
C GLY A 103 -6.71 26.52 11.60
N ALA A 104 -6.39 27.64 10.95
CA ALA A 104 -5.91 27.64 9.57
C ALA A 104 -4.53 26.97 9.47
N GLY A 105 -3.64 27.25 10.42
CA GLY A 105 -2.32 26.62 10.51
C GLY A 105 -2.41 25.11 10.71
N ALA A 106 -3.28 24.66 11.61
CA ALA A 106 -3.54 23.23 11.84
C ALA A 106 -4.06 22.53 10.57
N ALA A 107 -5.01 23.14 9.85
CA ALA A 107 -5.57 22.56 8.63
C ALA A 107 -4.52 22.42 7.50
N VAL A 108 -3.72 23.45 7.28
CA VAL A 108 -2.64 23.42 6.27
C VAL A 108 -1.57 22.44 6.67
N GLY A 109 -1.16 22.43 7.96
CA GLY A 109 -0.18 21.51 8.49
C GLY A 109 -0.65 20.05 8.44
N ALA A 110 -1.91 19.77 8.75
CA ALA A 110 -2.48 18.44 8.63
C ALA A 110 -2.45 17.94 7.18
N ALA A 111 -2.84 18.78 6.21
CA ALA A 111 -2.82 18.42 4.80
C ALA A 111 -1.39 18.17 4.29
N GLY A 112 -0.44 19.04 4.63
CA GLY A 112 0.97 18.85 4.28
C GLY A 112 1.58 17.61 4.95
N GLY A 113 1.27 17.40 6.22
CA GLY A 113 1.71 16.24 6.98
C GLY A 113 1.12 14.92 6.46
N LEU A 114 -0.15 14.95 6.04
CA LEU A 114 -0.79 13.80 5.37
C LEU A 114 -0.04 13.43 4.10
N LEU A 115 0.24 14.38 3.23
CA LEU A 115 0.92 14.12 1.95
C LEU A 115 2.34 13.61 2.18
N ALA A 116 3.13 14.27 3.04
CA ALA A 116 4.49 13.86 3.36
C ALA A 116 4.51 12.48 4.05
N GLY A 117 3.63 12.27 5.03
CA GLY A 117 3.49 11.01 5.76
C GLY A 117 3.04 9.86 4.88
N THR A 118 2.14 10.11 3.93
CA THR A 118 1.72 9.11 2.93
C THR A 118 2.88 8.71 2.03
N GLY A 119 3.67 9.68 1.55
CA GLY A 119 4.84 9.41 0.71
C GLY A 119 5.90 8.55 1.42
N VAL A 120 6.24 8.89 2.66
CA VAL A 120 7.16 8.09 3.48
C VAL A 120 6.56 6.74 3.86
N GLY A 121 5.27 6.70 4.19
CA GLY A 121 4.55 5.47 4.51
C GLY A 121 4.46 4.53 3.32
N ALA A 122 4.22 5.05 2.12
CA ALA A 122 4.16 4.26 0.90
C ALA A 122 5.50 3.59 0.56
N SER A 123 6.62 4.31 0.65
CA SER A 123 7.94 3.73 0.39
C SER A 123 8.31 2.65 1.41
N ARG A 124 7.95 2.83 2.69
CA ARG A 124 8.09 1.78 3.72
C ARG A 124 7.15 0.62 3.48
N GLY A 125 5.93 0.90 3.04
CA GLY A 125 4.91 -0.08 2.68
C GLY A 125 5.36 -0.97 1.52
N GLU A 126 5.94 -0.38 0.48
CA GLU A 126 6.56 -1.15 -0.62
C GLU A 126 7.64 -2.09 -0.10
N ALA A 127 8.57 -1.60 0.72
CA ALA A 127 9.63 -2.43 1.29
C ALA A 127 9.07 -3.55 2.17
N ALA A 128 8.07 -3.26 3.01
CA ALA A 128 7.41 -4.26 3.85
C ALA A 128 6.65 -5.30 3.00
N GLY A 129 5.90 -4.85 2.00
CA GLY A 129 5.19 -5.72 1.05
C GLY A 129 6.16 -6.63 0.30
N TYR A 130 7.30 -6.10 -0.14
CA TYR A 130 8.33 -6.88 -0.82
C TYR A 130 8.96 -7.96 0.07
N GLN A 131 9.20 -7.66 1.35
CA GLN A 131 9.70 -8.65 2.30
C GLN A 131 8.69 -9.77 2.56
N VAL A 132 7.41 -9.43 2.72
CA VAL A 132 6.33 -10.41 2.87
C VAL A 132 6.20 -11.24 1.60
N GLN A 133 6.23 -10.61 0.42
CA GLN A 133 6.19 -11.31 -0.86
C GLN A 133 7.33 -12.32 -0.99
N ARG A 134 8.56 -11.95 -0.68
CA ARG A 134 9.71 -12.86 -0.72
C ARG A 134 9.56 -14.05 0.24
N ARG A 135 9.02 -13.83 1.44
CA ARG A 135 8.74 -14.93 2.39
C ARG A 135 7.65 -15.86 1.85
N TYR A 136 6.60 -15.27 1.29
CA TYR A 136 5.51 -15.99 0.66
C TYR A 136 6.02 -16.85 -0.51
N ASP A 137 6.79 -16.26 -1.42
CA ASP A 137 7.36 -16.95 -2.58
C ASP A 137 8.27 -18.10 -2.16
N ASN A 138 9.11 -17.90 -1.15
CA ASN A 138 9.97 -18.97 -0.63
C ASN A 138 9.15 -20.11 -0.03
N ALA A 139 8.13 -19.80 0.78
CA ALA A 139 7.26 -20.79 1.38
C ALA A 139 6.49 -21.56 0.32
N TYR A 140 5.88 -20.84 -0.63
CA TYR A 140 5.16 -21.44 -1.75
C TYR A 140 6.07 -22.34 -2.58
N GLY A 141 7.28 -21.87 -2.93
CA GLY A 141 8.27 -22.64 -3.70
C GLY A 141 8.70 -23.92 -2.99
N GLN A 142 8.96 -23.85 -1.68
CA GLN A 142 9.30 -25.03 -0.88
C GLN A 142 8.16 -26.06 -0.87
N CYS A 143 6.92 -25.60 -0.70
CA CYS A 143 5.75 -26.48 -0.71
C CYS A 143 5.55 -27.15 -2.08
N MET A 144 5.61 -26.39 -3.17
CA MET A 144 5.48 -26.92 -4.52
C MET A 144 6.59 -27.93 -4.85
N TYR A 145 7.83 -27.64 -4.46
CA TYR A 145 8.95 -28.55 -4.61
C TYR A 145 8.75 -29.84 -3.80
N ALA A 146 8.36 -29.71 -2.54
CA ALA A 146 8.09 -30.88 -1.67
C ALA A 146 6.98 -31.77 -2.21
N LYS A 147 6.03 -31.20 -2.93
CA LYS A 147 4.98 -31.95 -3.66
C LYS A 147 5.47 -32.52 -5.00
N GLY A 148 6.72 -32.30 -5.38
CA GLY A 148 7.32 -32.83 -6.62
C GLY A 148 7.01 -32.01 -7.87
N ASN A 149 6.58 -30.76 -7.71
CA ASN A 149 6.43 -29.81 -8.80
C ASN A 149 7.80 -29.15 -9.12
N GLN A 150 7.95 -28.64 -10.34
CA GLN A 150 9.19 -28.02 -10.78
C GLN A 150 9.13 -26.50 -10.61
N ILE A 151 10.21 -25.91 -10.13
CA ILE A 151 10.36 -24.46 -10.00
C ILE A 151 11.53 -24.02 -10.88
N PRO A 152 11.25 -23.43 -12.07
CA PRO A 152 12.31 -22.94 -12.95
C PRO A 152 13.14 -21.87 -12.24
N GLY A 153 14.45 -22.00 -12.25
CA GLY A 153 15.37 -21.04 -11.65
C GLY A 153 15.92 -21.40 -10.26
N THR A 154 15.37 -22.41 -9.58
CA THR A 154 15.95 -22.94 -8.32
C THR A 154 16.77 -24.20 -8.50
N ALA A 155 16.72 -24.82 -9.67
CA ALA A 155 17.24 -26.16 -9.93
C ALA A 155 18.70 -26.22 -10.40
N GLN A 156 19.46 -25.12 -10.33
CA GLN A 156 20.88 -25.18 -10.74
C GLN A 156 21.73 -24.19 -9.92
N ARG A 157 22.07 -24.58 -8.71
CA ARG A 157 23.37 -24.26 -8.10
C ARG A 157 23.77 -25.33 -7.10
#